data_409f2d0ebf82a3a1524c6c0e053ca07f
#
_entry.id   409f2d0ebf82a3a1524c6c0e053ca07f
#
_cell.length_a   1.000
_cell.length_b   1.000
_cell.length_c   1.000
_cell.angle_alpha   90.00
_cell.angle_beta   90.00
_cell.angle_gamma   90.00
#
_symmetry.space_group_name_H-M   'P 1'
#
loop_
_entity.id
_entity.type
_entity.pdbx_description
1 polymer ?
#
loop_
_entity_poly.entity_id
_entity_poly.type
_entity_poly.pdbx_seq_one_letter_code
_entity_poly.pdbx_strand_id
1 'polypeptide(L)'
;MNAVLATIRALGAELVVICPQLPEYLADMKAKQKLEFPLLHDFGNAYAAQLGIAMTVPDDLAAIYGKFGIDLPKVNGDGAWKLPVPSRWIVDRAGQVRDVFDDPDYTVRPEPDVTVERLRAIV
;
A
#
# COMPACT_ATOMS: atom_id res chain seq x y z
N MET A 1 3.76 -10.35 1.66
CA MET A 1 4.47 -10.20 0.36
C MET A 1 5.95 -10.59 0.40
N ASN A 2 6.62 -10.53 1.56
CA ASN A 2 8.02 -11.00 1.65
C ASN A 2 8.20 -12.44 1.16
N ALA A 3 7.24 -13.32 1.43
CA ALA A 3 7.34 -14.74 1.08
C ALA A 3 7.43 -14.98 -0.44
N VAL A 4 6.89 -14.08 -1.26
CA VAL A 4 6.90 -14.21 -2.73
C VAL A 4 7.86 -13.23 -3.40
N LEU A 5 8.60 -12.43 -2.64
CA LEU A 5 9.48 -11.40 -3.18
C LEU A 5 10.56 -11.99 -4.08
N ALA A 6 11.18 -13.09 -3.67
CA ALA A 6 12.20 -13.76 -4.46
C ALA A 6 11.64 -14.24 -5.81
N THR A 7 10.41 -14.75 -5.82
CA THR A 7 9.74 -15.18 -7.05
C THR A 7 9.45 -13.99 -7.97
N ILE A 8 8.98 -12.86 -7.40
CA ILE A 8 8.75 -11.62 -8.16
C ILE A 8 10.04 -11.15 -8.81
N ARG A 9 11.13 -11.11 -8.06
CA ARG A 9 12.44 -10.71 -8.57
C ARG A 9 12.99 -11.66 -9.63
N ALA A 10 12.76 -12.97 -9.46
CA ALA A 10 13.14 -13.97 -10.45
C ALA A 10 12.40 -13.81 -11.79
N LEU A 11 11.19 -13.21 -11.77
CA LEU A 11 10.44 -12.87 -12.97
C LEU A 11 10.89 -11.56 -13.61
N GLY A 12 11.92 -10.90 -13.08
CA GLY A 12 12.43 -9.62 -13.59
C GLY A 12 11.63 -8.41 -13.13
N ALA A 13 10.85 -8.54 -12.08
CA ALA A 13 10.04 -7.46 -11.53
C ALA A 13 10.53 -7.02 -10.15
N GLU A 14 10.00 -5.92 -9.65
CA GLU A 14 10.27 -5.41 -8.31
C GLU A 14 8.97 -5.06 -7.62
N LEU A 15 8.95 -5.20 -6.30
CA LEU A 15 7.81 -4.83 -5.47
C LEU A 15 8.13 -3.53 -4.74
N VAL A 16 7.23 -2.57 -4.83
CA VAL A 16 7.30 -1.30 -4.12
C VAL A 16 5.97 -1.08 -3.41
N VAL A 17 6.03 -0.67 -2.14
CA VAL A 17 4.84 -0.32 -1.37
C VAL A 17 4.84 1.18 -1.12
N ILE A 18 3.71 1.82 -1.35
CA ILE A 18 3.52 3.26 -1.17
C ILE A 18 2.44 3.46 -0.12
N CYS A 19 2.73 4.25 0.90
CA CYS A 19 1.75 4.55 1.93
C CYS A 19 1.96 5.95 2.54
N PRO A 20 0.93 6.53 3.19
CA PRO A 20 0.98 7.92 3.68
C PRO A 20 1.68 8.09 5.02
N GLN A 21 2.06 7.03 5.71
CA GLN A 21 2.72 7.14 7.00
C GLN A 21 4.05 7.89 6.90
N LEU A 22 4.42 8.63 7.95
CA LEU A 22 5.68 9.33 7.99
C LEU A 22 6.88 8.38 7.86
N PRO A 23 8.00 8.83 7.26
CA PRO A 23 9.17 7.98 7.03
C PRO A 23 9.69 7.27 8.28
N GLU A 24 9.60 7.92 9.45
CA GLU A 24 10.03 7.32 10.72
C GLU A 24 9.22 6.07 11.08
N TYR A 25 7.91 6.09 10.83
CA TYR A 25 7.04 4.94 11.07
C TYR A 25 7.25 3.85 10.03
N LEU A 26 7.54 4.22 8.79
CA LEU A 26 7.87 3.27 7.73
C LEU A 26 9.17 2.53 8.01
N ALA A 27 10.20 3.26 8.44
CA ALA A 27 11.49 2.66 8.82
C ALA A 27 11.33 1.68 9.98
N ASP A 28 10.53 2.04 10.98
CA ASP A 28 10.24 1.20 12.13
C ASP A 28 9.48 -0.07 11.72
N MET A 29 8.47 0.06 10.88
CA MET A 29 7.72 -1.08 10.33
C MET A 29 8.61 -2.00 9.53
N LYS A 30 9.46 -1.44 8.66
CA LYS A 30 10.40 -2.21 7.85
C LYS A 30 11.35 -3.03 8.72
N ALA A 31 11.88 -2.42 9.78
CA ALA A 31 12.77 -3.09 10.72
C ALA A 31 12.05 -4.19 11.51
N LYS A 32 10.87 -3.91 12.06
CA LYS A 32 10.10 -4.85 12.87
C LYS A 32 9.61 -6.05 12.09
N GLN A 33 9.18 -5.85 10.84
CA GLN A 33 8.63 -6.90 9.99
C GLN A 33 9.68 -7.48 9.05
N LYS A 34 10.91 -6.99 9.10
CA LYS A 34 12.03 -7.45 8.25
C LYS A 34 11.67 -7.42 6.76
N LEU A 35 11.02 -6.34 6.33
CA LEU A 35 10.61 -6.17 4.94
C LEU A 35 11.83 -5.90 4.06
N GLU A 36 11.93 -6.62 2.94
CA GLU A 36 13.05 -6.53 2.01
C GLU A 36 12.75 -5.70 0.77
N PHE A 37 11.53 -5.17 0.65
CA PHE A 37 11.13 -4.31 -0.46
C PHE A 37 11.04 -2.85 -0.01
N PRO A 38 11.19 -1.88 -0.95
CA PRO A 38 11.08 -0.46 -0.62
C PRO A 38 9.70 -0.07 -0.11
N LEU A 39 9.67 0.77 0.93
CA LEU A 39 8.47 1.45 1.42
C LEU A 39 8.62 2.93 1.12
N LEU A 40 7.75 3.47 0.27
CA LEU A 40 7.78 4.85 -0.16
C LEU A 40 6.72 5.68 0.57
N HIS A 41 7.08 6.90 0.94
CA HIS A 41 6.18 7.81 1.62
C HIS A 41 5.36 8.62 0.61
N ASP A 42 4.02 8.61 0.77
CA ASP A 42 3.09 9.45 0.02
C ASP A 42 2.48 10.49 0.97
N PHE A 43 3.14 11.64 1.11
CA PHE A 43 2.70 12.69 2.02
C PHE A 43 1.29 13.17 1.67
N GLY A 44 0.40 13.16 2.67
CA GLY A 44 -0.98 13.62 2.53
C GLY A 44 -1.82 12.83 1.54
N ASN A 45 -1.39 11.61 1.17
CA ASN A 45 -2.05 10.79 0.14
C ASN A 45 -2.10 11.49 -1.24
N ALA A 46 -1.14 12.35 -1.55
CA ALA A 46 -1.15 13.13 -2.79
C ALA A 46 -1.12 12.23 -4.03
N TYR A 47 -0.27 11.21 -4.02
CA TYR A 47 -0.19 10.25 -5.13
C TYR A 47 -1.44 9.37 -5.21
N ALA A 48 -1.93 8.91 -4.05
CA ALA A 48 -3.18 8.14 -3.99
C ALA A 48 -4.37 8.94 -4.54
N ALA A 49 -4.43 10.24 -4.26
CA ALA A 49 -5.46 11.13 -4.82
C ALA A 49 -5.37 11.21 -6.34
N GLN A 50 -4.16 11.30 -6.91
CA GLN A 50 -3.96 11.29 -8.36
C GLN A 50 -4.43 9.98 -9.00
N LEU A 51 -4.28 8.87 -8.30
CA LEU A 51 -4.75 7.56 -8.76
C LEU A 51 -6.25 7.33 -8.51
N GLY A 52 -6.92 8.27 -7.82
CA GLY A 52 -8.35 8.16 -7.50
C GLY A 52 -8.68 7.17 -6.38
N ILE A 53 -7.72 6.82 -5.55
CA ILE A 53 -7.89 5.82 -4.47
C ILE A 53 -7.81 6.41 -3.05
N ALA A 54 -7.65 7.72 -2.90
CA ALA A 54 -7.66 8.35 -1.58
C ALA A 54 -9.09 8.41 -1.03
N MET A 55 -9.25 8.03 0.25
CA MET A 55 -10.55 8.07 0.93
C MET A 55 -10.43 8.79 2.27
N THR A 56 -11.52 9.45 2.68
CA THR A 56 -11.63 10.04 4.02
C THR A 56 -12.27 9.03 4.95
N VAL A 57 -11.66 8.81 6.12
CA VAL A 57 -12.22 7.94 7.14
C VAL A 57 -13.42 8.66 7.78
N PRO A 58 -14.62 8.03 7.83
CA PRO A 58 -15.77 8.63 8.48
C PRO A 58 -15.51 8.94 9.97
N ASP A 59 -16.16 9.99 10.50
CA ASP A 59 -15.94 10.46 11.85
C ASP A 59 -16.20 9.38 12.93
N ASP A 60 -17.24 8.58 12.75
CA ASP A 60 -17.59 7.49 13.66
C ASP A 60 -16.50 6.39 13.65
N LEU A 61 -15.96 6.06 12.50
CA LEU A 61 -14.87 5.09 12.38
C LEU A 61 -13.56 5.66 12.94
N ALA A 62 -13.29 6.96 12.72
CA ALA A 62 -12.14 7.64 13.29
C ALA A 62 -12.18 7.60 14.83
N ALA A 63 -13.35 7.80 15.41
CA ALA A 63 -13.53 7.71 16.87
C ALA A 63 -13.25 6.29 17.39
N ILE A 64 -13.67 5.26 16.66
CA ILE A 64 -13.39 3.87 17.00
C ILE A 64 -11.88 3.59 16.94
N TYR A 65 -11.21 4.03 15.89
CA TYR A 65 -9.76 3.89 15.74
C TYR A 65 -9.01 4.57 16.90
N GLY A 66 -9.45 5.76 17.29
CA GLY A 66 -8.85 6.48 18.43
C GLY A 66 -8.93 5.68 19.73
N LYS A 67 -10.02 4.95 19.97
CA LYS A 67 -10.18 4.08 21.14
C LYS A 67 -9.20 2.90 21.14
N PHE A 68 -8.75 2.47 19.97
CA PHE A 68 -7.76 1.40 19.82
C PHE A 68 -6.33 1.93 19.72
N GLY A 69 -6.11 3.22 19.97
CA GLY A 69 -4.79 3.83 19.91
C GLY A 69 -4.27 4.11 18.50
N ILE A 70 -5.15 4.07 17.49
CA ILE A 70 -4.80 4.39 16.11
C ILE A 70 -5.05 5.87 15.86
N ASP A 71 -3.99 6.63 15.64
CA ASP A 71 -4.03 8.07 15.40
C ASP A 71 -3.44 8.38 14.02
N LEU A 72 -4.29 8.35 12.98
CA LEU A 72 -3.86 8.58 11.60
C LEU A 72 -3.29 9.99 11.38
N PRO A 73 -3.88 11.07 11.92
CA PRO A 73 -3.29 12.41 11.77
C PRO A 73 -1.85 12.48 12.27
N LYS A 74 -1.54 11.81 13.36
CA LYS A 74 -0.20 11.75 13.90
C LYS A 74 0.74 10.90 13.05
N VAL A 75 0.29 9.70 12.70
CA VAL A 75 1.11 8.71 11.97
C VAL A 75 1.40 9.18 10.55
N ASN A 76 0.43 9.82 9.90
CA ASN A 76 0.58 10.37 8.56
C ASN A 76 1.19 11.78 8.56
N GLY A 77 1.11 12.50 9.68
CA GLY A 77 1.72 13.82 9.82
C GLY A 77 1.01 14.95 9.09
N ASP A 78 -0.19 14.71 8.54
CA ASP A 78 -0.94 15.70 7.76
C ASP A 78 -2.17 16.24 8.48
N GLY A 79 -2.41 15.81 9.71
CA GLY A 79 -3.56 16.24 10.50
C GLY A 79 -4.91 15.74 10.00
N ALA A 80 -4.94 14.78 9.10
CA ALA A 80 -6.15 14.31 8.44
C ALA A 80 -6.39 12.83 8.67
N TRP A 81 -7.68 12.45 8.62
CA TRP A 81 -8.13 11.06 8.67
C TRP A 81 -8.35 10.55 7.24
N LYS A 82 -7.26 10.41 6.48
CA LYS A 82 -7.27 9.92 5.10
C LYS A 82 -6.41 8.69 4.94
N LEU A 83 -6.90 7.75 4.14
CA LEU A 83 -6.19 6.52 3.79
C LEU A 83 -6.34 6.26 2.29
N PRO A 84 -5.36 5.60 1.66
CA PRO A 84 -5.59 5.05 0.33
C PRO A 84 -6.49 3.82 0.43
N VAL A 85 -7.35 3.61 -0.56
CA VAL A 85 -8.00 2.31 -0.74
C VAL A 85 -6.88 1.30 -1.02
N PRO A 86 -6.79 0.20 -0.25
CA PRO A 86 -5.78 -0.80 -0.51
C PRO A 86 -5.88 -1.31 -1.94
N SER A 87 -4.79 -1.19 -2.68
CA SER A 87 -4.76 -1.60 -4.07
C SER A 87 -3.40 -2.17 -4.46
N ARG A 88 -3.40 -3.00 -5.49
CA ARG A 88 -2.20 -3.56 -6.08
C ARG A 88 -2.23 -3.26 -7.58
N TRP A 89 -1.16 -2.69 -8.06
CA TRP A 89 -1.00 -2.30 -9.46
C TRP A 89 0.21 -3.02 -10.04
N ILE A 90 0.04 -3.64 -11.21
CA ILE A 90 1.14 -4.21 -11.98
C ILE A 90 1.37 -3.31 -13.18
N VAL A 91 2.59 -2.78 -13.28
CA VAL A 91 3.00 -1.84 -14.32
C VAL A 91 4.11 -2.50 -15.14
N ASP A 92 4.02 -2.44 -16.47
CA ASP A 92 5.03 -3.00 -17.35
C ASP A 92 6.22 -2.05 -17.53
N ARG A 93 7.24 -2.49 -18.26
CA ARG A 93 8.46 -1.70 -18.49
C ARG A 93 8.22 -0.45 -19.34
N ALA A 94 7.12 -0.41 -20.08
CA ALA A 94 6.70 0.77 -20.85
C ALA A 94 5.95 1.80 -20.00
N GLY A 95 5.73 1.51 -18.70
CA GLY A 95 4.99 2.38 -17.80
C GLY A 95 3.47 2.23 -17.91
N GLN A 96 2.99 1.19 -18.57
CA GLN A 96 1.55 0.93 -18.70
C GLN A 96 1.05 0.03 -17.58
N VAL A 97 -0.09 0.39 -17.00
CA VAL A 97 -0.78 -0.42 -16.01
C VAL A 97 -1.41 -1.63 -16.70
N ARG A 98 -1.03 -2.83 -16.28
CA ARG A 98 -1.48 -4.08 -16.91
C ARG A 98 -2.50 -4.83 -16.05
N ASP A 99 -2.48 -4.62 -14.74
CA ASP A 99 -3.43 -5.24 -13.83
C ASP A 99 -3.63 -4.36 -12.60
N VAL A 100 -4.86 -4.26 -12.12
CA VAL A 100 -5.22 -3.50 -10.92
C VAL A 100 -6.14 -4.36 -10.06
N PHE A 101 -5.82 -4.45 -8.78
CA PHE A 101 -6.74 -4.96 -7.77
C PHE A 101 -7.02 -3.84 -6.78
N ASP A 102 -8.27 -3.41 -6.69
CA ASP A 102 -8.73 -2.47 -5.68
C ASP A 102 -10.10 -2.90 -5.16
N ASP A 103 -10.32 -2.72 -3.87
CA ASP A 103 -11.60 -3.02 -3.25
C ASP A 103 -11.84 -2.00 -2.12
N PRO A 104 -12.99 -1.31 -2.11
CA PRO A 104 -13.33 -0.38 -1.03
C PRO A 104 -13.36 -1.04 0.35
N ASP A 105 -13.59 -2.35 0.41
CA ASP A 105 -13.46 -3.11 1.64
C ASP A 105 -11.97 -3.39 1.91
N TYR A 106 -11.38 -2.64 2.85
CA TYR A 106 -9.97 -2.76 3.18
C TYR A 106 -9.58 -4.12 3.77
N THR A 107 -10.57 -4.96 4.13
CA THR A 107 -10.30 -6.32 4.60
C THR A 107 -10.07 -7.30 3.46
N VAL A 108 -10.46 -6.94 2.24
CA VAL A 108 -10.26 -7.74 1.03
C VAL A 108 -8.90 -7.40 0.43
N ARG A 109 -8.02 -8.37 0.37
CA ARG A 109 -6.66 -8.22 -0.18
C ARG A 109 -6.40 -9.32 -1.19
N PRO A 110 -5.61 -9.05 -2.26
CA PRO A 110 -5.19 -10.11 -3.16
C PRO A 110 -4.23 -11.06 -2.43
N GLU A 111 -4.42 -12.35 -2.63
CA GLU A 111 -3.44 -13.33 -2.14
C GLU A 111 -2.10 -13.14 -2.87
N PRO A 112 -0.95 -13.29 -2.18
CA PRO A 112 0.35 -13.15 -2.84
C PRO A 112 0.54 -14.07 -4.03
N ASP A 113 0.05 -15.30 -3.97
CA ASP A 113 0.12 -16.26 -5.08
C ASP A 113 -0.65 -15.79 -6.30
N VAL A 114 -1.80 -15.17 -6.12
CA VAL A 114 -2.60 -14.60 -7.22
C VAL A 114 -1.83 -13.46 -7.89
N THR A 115 -1.15 -12.64 -7.12
CA THR A 115 -0.29 -11.57 -7.65
C THR A 115 0.82 -12.14 -8.53
N VAL A 116 1.49 -13.21 -8.09
CA VAL A 116 2.53 -13.88 -8.86
C VAL A 116 1.98 -14.46 -10.17
N GLU A 117 0.80 -15.09 -10.13
CA GLU A 117 0.16 -15.62 -11.33
C GLU A 117 -0.16 -14.53 -12.35
N ARG A 118 -0.70 -13.40 -11.89
CA ARG A 118 -0.98 -12.25 -12.77
C ARG A 118 0.29 -11.69 -13.38
N LEU A 119 1.36 -11.60 -12.60
CA LEU A 119 2.65 -11.13 -13.07
C LEU A 119 3.22 -12.06 -14.15
N ARG A 120 3.14 -13.37 -13.95
CA ARG A 120 3.61 -14.36 -14.95
C ARG A 120 2.88 -14.23 -16.28
N ALA A 121 1.60 -13.88 -16.26
CA ALA A 121 0.83 -13.69 -17.47
C ALA A 121 1.24 -12.44 -18.27
N ILE A 122 1.91 -11.48 -17.62
CA ILE A 122 2.32 -10.19 -18.20
C ILE A 122 3.76 -10.21 -18.70
N VAL A 123 4.65 -10.90 -17.99
CA VAL A 123 6.09 -10.96 -18.33
C VAL A 123 6.43 -12.06 -19.35
#